data_efd8dad7270a8bc7fd1681d27e89833c
#
_entry.id   efd8dad7270a8bc7fd1681d27e89833c
#
_cell.length_a   1.000
_cell.length_b   1.000
_cell.length_c   1.000
_cell.angle_alpha   90.00
_cell.angle_beta   90.00
_cell.angle_gamma   90.00
#
_symmetry.space_group_name_H-M   'P 1'
#
loop_
_entity.id
_entity.type
_entity.pdbx_description
1 polymer ?
#
loop_
_entity_poly.entity_id
_entity_poly.type
_entity_poly.pdbx_seq_one_letter_code
_entity_poly.pdbx_strand_id
1 'polypeptide(L)'
;QLMPWQQFIFGMLFGWRDELAHKRFTRVILSVARSQGKTYLMAIYMVYSFLIESIGLSNQDFLVTAENYDQTGKLYGYITDMLKKIFEEQTVFAKLAQEDDIVIHEHTGVNMRKFNNNLRPLSFNAGKYDSYHFTTAIFDEIGNIHSREGTKKIVSGQIKKPNHQYIEISTAYPDPSVPFHDDQKVVQQAMERDFNREADQELGLIWAQDSLDETFKEETWVKSNPLLDLKDQRDVLLNGLRDKRDSDMLAGTVDDFQNKNLNLWLQEATNSYLKLSDIERAIIPSFDIRGRDVYIGFDYSMFSDNTAIAFVYPYQDENGNQKWHIEQHSFIPWEKAGSIQAKEKQDGIDYRKLAKKGYCTITSHPQGLINDDQVYSWLLNYVEENSLHVIFFGYDAWGATNAIKQMDINTGFPLEAIRQRTSELKDPTKFLQKIFVEGNCSRLDDKIM
;
A
#
# COMPACT_ATOMS: atom_id res chain seq x y z
N GLN A 1 27.82 20.53 -7.00
CA GLN A 1 26.93 21.49 -6.32
C GLN A 1 25.53 20.88 -6.27
N LEU A 2 24.82 20.99 -5.13
CA LEU A 2 23.43 20.53 -5.00
C LEU A 2 22.49 21.42 -5.82
N MET A 3 21.50 20.79 -6.45
CA MET A 3 20.40 21.50 -7.12
C MET A 3 19.45 22.15 -6.11
N PRO A 4 18.67 23.17 -6.48
CA PRO A 4 17.76 23.86 -5.55
C PRO A 4 16.79 22.92 -4.82
N TRP A 5 16.18 21.95 -5.51
CA TRP A 5 15.27 20.99 -4.89
C TRP A 5 15.97 20.08 -3.86
N GLN A 6 17.25 19.73 -4.10
CA GLN A 6 18.06 18.95 -3.15
C GLN A 6 18.45 19.81 -1.92
N GLN A 7 18.80 21.09 -2.16
CA GLN A 7 19.05 22.03 -1.06
C GLN A 7 17.80 22.24 -0.22
N PHE A 8 16.63 22.31 -0.83
CA PHE A 8 15.35 22.40 -0.15
C PHE A 8 15.12 21.18 0.75
N ILE A 9 15.32 19.95 0.23
CA ILE A 9 15.21 18.73 1.04
C ILE A 9 16.10 18.80 2.27
N PHE A 10 17.39 19.11 2.11
CA PHE A 10 18.30 19.19 3.25
C PHE A 10 17.95 20.34 4.21
N GLY A 11 17.50 21.47 3.70
CA GLY A 11 16.97 22.58 4.48
C GLY A 11 15.81 22.15 5.38
N MET A 12 14.87 21.36 4.84
CA MET A 12 13.75 20.81 5.61
C MET A 12 14.22 19.78 6.64
N LEU A 13 15.12 18.88 6.28
CA LEU A 13 15.56 17.79 7.15
C LEU A 13 16.46 18.24 8.30
N PHE A 14 17.35 19.21 8.06
CA PHE A 14 18.34 19.66 9.04
C PHE A 14 18.05 21.04 9.65
N GLY A 15 17.44 21.94 8.86
CA GLY A 15 17.30 23.36 9.24
C GLY A 15 16.12 23.63 10.16
N TRP A 16 15.04 22.87 10.04
CA TRP A 16 13.85 23.08 10.88
C TRP A 16 13.99 22.36 12.20
N ARG A 17 13.93 23.14 13.29
CA ARG A 17 14.12 22.65 14.67
C ARG A 17 12.94 23.06 15.54
N ASP A 18 12.68 22.28 16.58
CA ASP A 18 11.77 22.62 17.66
C ASP A 18 12.44 23.60 18.66
N GLU A 19 11.72 24.00 19.71
CA GLU A 19 12.20 24.90 20.76
C GLU A 19 13.39 24.35 21.55
N LEU A 20 13.60 23.03 21.52
CA LEU A 20 14.72 22.33 22.16
C LEU A 20 15.88 22.08 21.21
N ALA A 21 15.85 22.65 20.02
CA ALA A 21 16.82 22.44 18.93
C ALA A 21 16.87 21.01 18.38
N HIS A 22 15.84 20.18 18.63
CA HIS A 22 15.68 18.89 17.97
C HIS A 22 15.13 19.06 16.56
N LYS A 23 15.30 18.05 15.72
CA LYS A 23 14.67 18.03 14.38
C LYS A 23 13.14 18.09 14.52
N ARG A 24 12.52 19.08 13.87
CA ARG A 24 11.06 19.23 13.89
C ARG A 24 10.38 18.02 13.25
N PHE A 25 10.91 17.55 12.12
CA PHE A 25 10.32 16.44 11.39
C PHE A 25 10.99 15.13 11.78
N THR A 26 10.29 14.33 12.56
CA THR A 26 10.76 13.02 13.02
C THR A 26 10.40 11.89 12.09
N ARG A 27 9.36 12.08 11.26
CA ARG A 27 8.98 11.17 10.19
C ARG A 27 8.94 11.89 8.86
N VAL A 28 9.59 11.32 7.86
CA VAL A 28 9.74 11.93 6.53
C VAL A 28 9.39 10.93 5.45
N ILE A 29 8.56 11.36 4.52
CA ILE A 29 8.22 10.63 3.30
C ILE A 29 8.80 11.40 2.12
N LEU A 30 9.73 10.78 1.39
CA LEU A 30 10.30 11.33 0.16
C LEU A 30 9.91 10.46 -1.03
N SER A 31 9.07 10.99 -1.90
CA SER A 31 8.64 10.31 -3.12
C SER A 31 9.02 11.14 -4.35
N VAL A 32 9.75 10.54 -5.26
CA VAL A 32 10.16 11.16 -6.53
C VAL A 32 10.35 10.06 -7.58
N ALA A 33 10.18 10.36 -8.85
CA ALA A 33 10.31 9.43 -9.95
C ALA A 33 11.63 8.62 -9.91
N ARG A 34 11.66 7.51 -10.62
CA ARG A 34 12.87 6.69 -10.76
C ARG A 34 14.02 7.48 -11.37
N SER A 35 15.25 7.13 -11.00
CA SER A 35 16.49 7.74 -11.55
C SER A 35 16.73 9.21 -11.18
N GLN A 36 16.00 9.77 -10.20
CA GLN A 36 16.23 11.13 -9.71
C GLN A 36 17.31 11.24 -8.61
N GLY A 37 18.04 10.16 -8.33
CA GLY A 37 19.17 10.17 -7.40
C GLY A 37 18.79 10.12 -5.92
N LYS A 38 17.55 9.74 -5.56
CA LYS A 38 17.06 9.71 -4.16
C LYS A 38 17.95 8.88 -3.22
N THR A 39 18.36 7.68 -3.63
CA THR A 39 19.25 6.80 -2.82
C THR A 39 20.60 7.46 -2.54
N TYR A 40 21.20 8.11 -3.54
CA TYR A 40 22.47 8.83 -3.39
C TYR A 40 22.33 10.06 -2.47
N LEU A 41 21.23 10.79 -2.60
CA LEU A 41 20.90 11.92 -1.74
C LEU A 41 20.79 11.50 -0.27
N MET A 42 20.15 10.36 -0.02
CA MET A 42 20.03 9.80 1.32
C MET A 42 21.34 9.24 1.86
N ALA A 43 22.25 8.79 0.99
CA ALA A 43 23.59 8.45 1.39
C ALA A 43 24.37 9.69 1.91
N ILE A 44 24.28 10.84 1.23
CA ILE A 44 24.84 12.12 1.71
C ILE A 44 24.24 12.49 3.08
N TYR A 45 22.91 12.37 3.21
CA TYR A 45 22.22 12.62 4.46
C TYR A 45 22.75 11.74 5.60
N MET A 46 22.89 10.45 5.36
CA MET A 46 23.38 9.50 6.37
C MET A 46 24.84 9.76 6.76
N VAL A 47 25.70 10.08 5.79
CA VAL A 47 27.10 10.44 6.04
C VAL A 47 27.18 11.67 6.96
N TYR A 48 26.38 12.70 6.68
CA TYR A 48 26.33 13.90 7.52
C TYR A 48 25.80 13.57 8.93
N SER A 49 24.73 12.82 9.04
CA SER A 49 24.18 12.42 10.35
C SER A 49 25.16 11.59 11.15
N PHE A 50 25.89 10.66 10.51
CA PHE A 50 26.86 9.81 11.18
C PHE A 50 28.13 10.55 11.59
N LEU A 51 28.69 11.43 10.73
CA LEU A 51 29.96 12.13 11.01
C LEU A 51 29.79 13.41 11.81
N ILE A 52 28.73 14.19 11.52
CA ILE A 52 28.61 15.57 12.06
C ILE A 52 27.59 15.63 13.19
N GLU A 53 26.37 15.10 13.00
CA GLU A 53 25.35 15.18 14.03
C GLU A 53 25.63 14.29 15.25
N SER A 54 26.50 13.29 15.11
CA SER A 54 26.90 12.41 16.21
C SER A 54 28.10 12.92 17.01
N ILE A 55 28.71 14.07 16.64
CA ILE A 55 29.85 14.64 17.38
C ILE A 55 29.47 14.85 18.85
N GLY A 56 30.30 14.29 19.74
CA GLY A 56 30.11 14.38 21.20
C GLY A 56 28.97 13.48 21.73
N LEU A 57 28.31 12.71 20.91
CA LEU A 57 27.26 11.77 21.32
C LEU A 57 27.81 10.34 21.32
N SER A 58 27.36 9.54 22.29
CA SER A 58 27.72 8.11 22.39
C SER A 58 26.49 7.21 22.27
N ASN A 59 26.71 5.94 21.89
CA ASN A 59 25.67 4.91 21.78
C ASN A 59 24.56 5.31 20.78
N GLN A 60 24.98 5.87 19.64
CA GLN A 60 24.06 6.19 18.55
C GLN A 60 24.04 5.05 17.54
N ASP A 61 22.85 4.56 17.21
CA ASP A 61 22.63 3.60 16.14
C ASP A 61 21.97 4.29 14.93
N PHE A 62 22.50 4.01 13.76
CA PHE A 62 22.02 4.48 12.46
C PHE A 62 21.63 3.27 11.61
N LEU A 63 20.50 3.35 10.92
CA LEU A 63 19.98 2.26 10.08
C LEU A 63 19.85 2.71 8.63
N VAL A 64 20.35 1.87 7.74
CA VAL A 64 19.93 1.86 6.34
C VAL A 64 19.31 0.51 6.01
N THR A 65 18.13 0.53 5.43
CA THR A 65 17.37 -0.69 5.11
C THR A 65 16.65 -0.57 3.79
N ALA A 66 16.39 -1.69 3.17
CA ALA A 66 15.52 -1.88 2.02
C ALA A 66 14.86 -3.25 2.12
N GLU A 67 14.00 -3.60 1.17
CA GLU A 67 13.29 -4.88 1.16
C GLU A 67 14.24 -6.08 1.31
N ASN A 68 15.32 -6.09 0.53
CA ASN A 68 16.30 -7.18 0.52
C ASN A 68 17.73 -6.66 0.73
N TYR A 69 18.65 -7.62 0.88
CA TYR A 69 20.04 -7.31 1.17
C TYR A 69 20.75 -6.58 0.02
N ASP A 70 20.49 -6.94 -1.24
CA ASP A 70 21.15 -6.32 -2.40
C ASP A 70 20.77 -4.85 -2.55
N GLN A 71 19.50 -4.52 -2.34
CA GLN A 71 19.04 -3.13 -2.34
C GLN A 71 19.60 -2.34 -1.17
N THR A 72 19.63 -2.92 0.04
CA THR A 72 20.27 -2.32 1.21
C THR A 72 21.76 -2.07 0.94
N GLY A 73 22.44 -3.04 0.31
CA GLY A 73 23.85 -2.97 -0.06
C GLY A 73 24.18 -1.82 -1.00
N LYS A 74 23.25 -1.45 -1.90
CA LYS A 74 23.45 -0.30 -2.82
C LYS A 74 23.53 1.03 -2.06
N LEU A 75 22.60 1.29 -1.15
CA LEU A 75 22.61 2.50 -0.32
C LEU A 75 23.85 2.52 0.59
N TYR A 76 24.14 1.38 1.22
CA TYR A 76 25.31 1.25 2.08
C TYR A 76 26.64 1.42 1.30
N GLY A 77 26.73 0.92 0.08
CA GLY A 77 27.88 1.10 -0.79
C GLY A 77 28.15 2.59 -1.07
N TYR A 78 27.13 3.37 -1.43
CA TYR A 78 27.31 4.82 -1.62
C TYR A 78 27.82 5.50 -0.33
N ILE A 79 27.34 5.11 0.84
CA ILE A 79 27.80 5.67 2.12
C ILE A 79 29.27 5.34 2.37
N THR A 80 29.66 4.08 2.21
CA THR A 80 31.04 3.64 2.46
C THR A 80 32.02 4.25 1.50
N ASP A 81 31.66 4.38 0.21
CA ASP A 81 32.49 5.02 -0.80
C ASP A 81 32.68 6.51 -0.51
N MET A 82 31.61 7.21 -0.10
CA MET A 82 31.72 8.61 0.35
C MET A 82 32.61 8.76 1.57
N LEU A 83 32.44 7.90 2.58
CA LEU A 83 33.28 7.95 3.80
C LEU A 83 34.75 7.74 3.48
N LYS A 84 35.07 6.70 2.69
CA LYS A 84 36.45 6.42 2.24
C LYS A 84 37.04 7.65 1.56
N LYS A 85 36.33 8.20 0.57
CA LYS A 85 36.77 9.36 -0.18
C LYS A 85 36.96 10.61 0.69
N ILE A 86 36.04 10.87 1.62
CA ILE A 86 36.15 11.99 2.57
C ILE A 86 37.40 11.81 3.46
N PHE A 87 37.68 10.61 3.94
CA PHE A 87 38.85 10.33 4.79
C PHE A 87 40.16 10.39 4.00
N GLU A 88 40.15 10.06 2.70
CA GLU A 88 41.32 10.17 1.83
C GLU A 88 41.61 11.62 1.43
N GLU A 89 40.60 12.41 1.09
CA GLU A 89 40.77 13.74 0.49
C GLU A 89 40.75 14.89 1.53
N GLN A 90 40.17 14.69 2.73
CA GLN A 90 39.94 15.76 3.70
C GLN A 90 40.68 15.48 4.99
N THR A 91 41.80 16.19 5.20
CA THR A 91 42.71 16.01 6.37
C THR A 91 42.00 16.10 7.71
N VAL A 92 40.99 16.96 7.85
CA VAL A 92 40.22 17.11 9.08
C VAL A 92 39.43 15.84 9.41
N PHE A 93 38.77 15.27 8.41
CA PHE A 93 37.99 14.04 8.57
C PHE A 93 38.90 12.80 8.68
N ALA A 94 40.06 12.79 8.02
CA ALA A 94 41.07 11.75 8.23
C ALA A 94 41.53 11.67 9.68
N LYS A 95 41.80 12.82 10.31
CA LYS A 95 42.13 12.89 11.74
C LYS A 95 40.98 12.44 12.62
N LEU A 96 39.77 12.92 12.33
CA LEU A 96 38.56 12.50 13.04
C LEU A 96 38.39 10.98 13.02
N ALA A 97 38.54 10.37 11.84
CA ALA A 97 38.42 8.93 11.65
C ALA A 97 39.44 8.15 12.49
N GLN A 98 40.67 8.67 12.61
CA GLN A 98 41.72 8.07 13.39
C GLN A 98 41.47 8.27 14.90
N GLU A 99 41.10 9.49 15.32
CA GLU A 99 40.90 9.84 16.74
C GLU A 99 39.66 9.15 17.34
N ASP A 100 38.62 8.93 16.54
CA ASP A 100 37.38 8.32 16.98
C ASP A 100 37.29 6.82 16.64
N ASP A 101 38.38 6.26 16.11
CA ASP A 101 38.53 4.84 15.73
C ASP A 101 37.36 4.38 14.83
N ILE A 102 37.21 5.07 13.66
CA ILE A 102 36.17 4.75 12.71
C ILE A 102 36.62 3.59 11.82
N VAL A 103 35.87 2.49 11.87
CA VAL A 103 36.15 1.28 11.08
C VAL A 103 34.99 1.02 10.10
N ILE A 104 35.30 0.95 8.81
CA ILE A 104 34.37 0.61 7.75
C ILE A 104 34.48 -0.87 7.45
N HIS A 105 33.39 -1.62 7.62
CA HIS A 105 33.29 -3.02 7.23
C HIS A 105 32.53 -3.12 5.91
N GLU A 106 32.94 -4.01 5.03
CA GLU A 106 32.40 -4.08 3.67
C GLU A 106 30.89 -4.36 3.63
N HIS A 107 30.38 -5.19 4.54
CA HIS A 107 28.99 -5.66 4.51
C HIS A 107 28.22 -5.51 5.82
N THR A 108 28.90 -5.24 6.93
CA THR A 108 28.28 -5.33 8.27
C THR A 108 28.06 -4.02 8.98
N GLY A 109 28.58 -2.93 8.46
CA GLY A 109 28.34 -1.60 8.98
C GLY A 109 29.60 -0.75 9.14
N VAL A 110 29.41 0.45 9.69
CA VAL A 110 30.49 1.37 10.08
C VAL A 110 30.43 1.55 11.58
N ASN A 111 31.57 1.41 12.25
CA ASN A 111 31.67 1.58 13.71
C ASN A 111 32.56 2.76 14.03
N MET A 112 32.12 3.68 14.86
CA MET A 112 32.90 4.70 15.55
C MET A 112 33.12 4.19 16.97
N ARG A 113 34.22 3.46 17.20
CA ARG A 113 34.44 2.63 18.41
C ARG A 113 34.57 3.44 19.66
N LYS A 114 35.23 4.58 19.61
CA LYS A 114 35.44 5.48 20.76
C LYS A 114 34.13 5.88 21.42
N PHE A 115 33.08 6.11 20.66
CA PHE A 115 31.77 6.53 21.14
C PHE A 115 30.69 5.42 21.08
N ASN A 116 31.05 4.24 20.59
CA ASN A 116 30.11 3.14 20.34
C ASN A 116 28.94 3.56 19.44
N ASN A 117 29.22 4.38 18.41
CA ASN A 117 28.24 4.76 17.41
C ASN A 117 28.32 3.78 16.22
N ASN A 118 27.18 3.31 15.73
CA ASN A 118 27.14 2.24 14.75
C ASN A 118 26.17 2.55 13.63
N LEU A 119 26.60 2.44 12.38
CA LEU A 119 25.77 2.45 11.20
C LEU A 119 25.58 1.02 10.72
N ARG A 120 24.34 0.58 10.58
CA ARG A 120 23.97 -0.83 10.30
C ARG A 120 23.17 -0.95 9.01
N PRO A 121 23.68 -1.70 8.02
CA PRO A 121 22.88 -2.13 6.89
C PRO A 121 22.11 -3.41 7.27
N LEU A 122 20.77 -3.31 7.44
CA LEU A 122 19.91 -4.45 7.75
C LEU A 122 18.83 -4.55 6.70
N SER A 123 18.58 -5.75 6.14
CA SER A 123 17.44 -5.92 5.24
C SER A 123 16.14 -6.07 6.01
N PHE A 124 15.03 -5.61 5.42
CA PHE A 124 13.69 -5.69 6.00
C PHE A 124 13.31 -7.14 6.34
N ASN A 125 13.59 -8.06 5.43
CA ASN A 125 13.28 -9.49 5.60
C ASN A 125 14.08 -10.16 6.73
N ALA A 126 15.16 -9.54 7.23
CA ALA A 126 15.92 -10.06 8.36
C ALA A 126 15.24 -9.87 9.73
N GLY A 127 14.23 -9.02 9.83
CA GLY A 127 13.31 -8.90 10.98
C GLY A 127 13.91 -8.53 12.35
N LYS A 128 15.18 -8.10 12.41
CA LYS A 128 15.95 -7.94 13.67
C LYS A 128 15.97 -6.50 14.21
N TYR A 129 14.88 -5.75 14.11
CA TYR A 129 14.85 -4.35 14.55
C TYR A 129 14.56 -4.16 16.04
N ASP A 130 13.98 -5.14 16.72
CA ASP A 130 13.45 -5.02 18.08
C ASP A 130 14.52 -4.68 19.16
N SER A 131 15.79 -4.95 18.86
CA SER A 131 16.90 -4.74 19.81
C SER A 131 17.59 -3.37 19.68
N TYR A 132 17.17 -2.54 18.71
CA TYR A 132 17.86 -1.29 18.40
C TYR A 132 17.00 -0.05 18.66
N HIS A 133 17.67 1.05 19.00
CA HIS A 133 17.08 2.36 19.19
C HIS A 133 17.74 3.36 18.23
N PHE A 134 17.31 3.34 16.97
CA PHE A 134 17.95 4.13 15.93
C PHE A 134 17.74 5.62 16.10
N THR A 135 18.82 6.39 16.06
CA THR A 135 18.79 7.86 16.01
C THR A 135 18.33 8.31 14.62
N THR A 136 18.88 7.71 13.58
CA THR A 136 18.43 7.93 12.19
C THR A 136 18.23 6.60 11.51
N ALA A 137 17.09 6.46 10.84
CA ALA A 137 16.78 5.28 10.05
C ALA A 137 16.27 5.69 8.67
N ILE A 138 16.83 5.10 7.61
CA ILE A 138 16.39 5.30 6.22
C ILE A 138 15.91 3.98 5.66
N PHE A 139 14.70 3.98 5.13
CA PHE A 139 14.12 2.85 4.41
C PHE A 139 14.01 3.19 2.92
N ASP A 140 14.86 2.57 2.11
CA ASP A 140 14.88 2.77 0.65
C ASP A 140 13.95 1.78 -0.06
N GLU A 141 13.27 2.24 -1.11
CA GLU A 141 12.32 1.49 -1.95
C GLU A 141 11.18 0.83 -1.15
N ILE A 142 10.66 1.53 -0.13
CA ILE A 142 9.58 1.04 0.73
C ILE A 142 8.24 0.89 0.00
N GLY A 143 8.06 1.52 -1.16
CA GLY A 143 6.78 1.56 -1.89
C GLY A 143 6.22 0.21 -2.33
N ASN A 144 7.01 -0.88 -2.27
CA ASN A 144 6.57 -2.24 -2.57
C ASN A 144 6.28 -3.09 -1.31
N ILE A 145 6.38 -2.51 -0.13
CA ILE A 145 6.21 -3.25 1.13
C ILE A 145 4.76 -3.21 1.58
N HIS A 146 4.14 -4.38 1.73
CA HIS A 146 2.74 -4.54 2.14
C HIS A 146 2.53 -4.58 3.66
N SER A 147 3.60 -4.72 4.45
CA SER A 147 3.52 -4.84 5.92
C SER A 147 4.10 -3.63 6.63
N ARG A 148 3.37 -3.13 7.63
CA ARG A 148 3.85 -2.07 8.55
C ARG A 148 4.69 -2.60 9.72
N GLU A 149 4.91 -3.91 9.82
CA GLU A 149 5.53 -4.49 11.02
C GLU A 149 6.95 -3.98 11.27
N GLY A 150 7.80 -3.99 10.23
CA GLY A 150 9.17 -3.50 10.35
C GLY A 150 9.23 -2.00 10.67
N THR A 151 8.42 -1.17 9.99
CA THR A 151 8.30 0.27 10.26
C THR A 151 7.88 0.53 11.71
N LYS A 152 6.87 -0.19 12.21
CA LYS A 152 6.42 -0.06 13.61
C LYS A 152 7.54 -0.37 14.61
N LYS A 153 8.35 -1.41 14.36
CA LYS A 153 9.49 -1.77 15.22
C LYS A 153 10.55 -0.69 15.24
N ILE A 154 10.91 -0.13 14.07
CA ILE A 154 11.87 0.96 13.95
C ILE A 154 11.38 2.20 14.72
N VAL A 155 10.18 2.67 14.43
CA VAL A 155 9.60 3.88 15.01
C VAL A 155 9.38 3.75 16.52
N SER A 156 8.87 2.61 17.00
CA SER A 156 8.70 2.37 18.44
C SER A 156 10.04 2.39 19.21
N GLY A 157 11.12 1.90 18.59
CA GLY A 157 12.47 1.95 19.14
C GLY A 157 13.04 3.38 19.25
N GLN A 158 12.53 4.33 18.47
CA GLN A 158 13.00 5.72 18.44
C GLN A 158 12.42 6.62 19.54
N ILE A 159 11.33 6.24 20.21
CA ILE A 159 10.61 7.06 21.20
C ILE A 159 11.52 7.66 22.27
N LYS A 160 12.58 6.94 22.68
CA LYS A 160 13.52 7.38 23.70
C LYS A 160 14.69 8.22 23.17
N LYS A 161 14.77 8.45 21.86
CA LYS A 161 15.83 9.22 21.22
C LYS A 161 15.32 10.63 20.90
N PRO A 162 15.72 11.69 21.60
CA PRO A 162 15.10 13.01 21.47
C PRO A 162 15.30 13.63 20.08
N ASN A 163 16.41 13.38 19.41
CA ASN A 163 16.70 13.95 18.08
C ASN A 163 16.67 12.86 16.99
N HIS A 164 15.63 12.00 17.01
CA HIS A 164 15.50 10.92 16.04
C HIS A 164 14.88 11.37 14.72
N GLN A 165 15.12 10.59 13.67
CA GLN A 165 14.44 10.75 12.38
C GLN A 165 14.28 9.41 11.66
N TYR A 166 13.10 9.17 11.13
CA TYR A 166 12.79 8.04 10.26
C TYR A 166 12.38 8.54 8.88
N ILE A 167 13.08 8.09 7.85
CA ILE A 167 12.91 8.56 6.46
C ILE A 167 12.54 7.38 5.58
N GLU A 168 11.38 7.46 4.95
CA GLU A 168 10.89 6.55 3.93
C GLU A 168 11.11 7.15 2.55
N ILE A 169 11.81 6.44 1.67
CA ILE A 169 12.03 6.90 0.30
C ILE A 169 11.57 5.85 -0.71
N SER A 170 10.83 6.30 -1.72
CA SER A 170 10.39 5.43 -2.82
C SER A 170 9.93 6.23 -4.03
N THR A 171 9.62 5.49 -5.07
CA THR A 171 8.78 5.90 -6.21
C THR A 171 7.41 5.27 -6.01
N ALA A 172 6.38 5.70 -6.73
CA ALA A 172 5.10 4.99 -6.81
C ALA A 172 5.29 3.58 -7.41
N TYR A 173 4.50 2.64 -6.94
CA TYR A 173 4.47 1.24 -7.40
C TYR A 173 3.10 0.90 -8.00
N PRO A 174 2.99 -0.17 -8.82
CA PRO A 174 1.73 -0.52 -9.47
C PRO A 174 0.57 -0.81 -8.50
N ASP A 175 0.87 -1.39 -7.32
CA ASP A 175 -0.14 -1.64 -6.31
C ASP A 175 -0.30 -0.44 -5.37
N PRO A 176 -1.43 0.27 -5.42
CA PRO A 176 -1.68 1.41 -4.55
C PRO A 176 -2.14 1.02 -3.13
N SER A 177 -2.40 -0.27 -2.86
CA SER A 177 -2.86 -0.76 -1.56
C SER A 177 -1.73 -1.00 -0.55
N VAL A 178 -0.61 -0.27 -0.70
CA VAL A 178 0.57 -0.38 0.15
C VAL A 178 0.61 0.70 1.23
N PRO A 179 1.19 0.41 2.42
CA PRO A 179 1.30 1.36 3.52
C PRO A 179 1.92 2.70 3.14
N PHE A 180 2.92 2.71 2.27
CA PHE A 180 3.60 3.93 1.84
C PHE A 180 2.68 4.92 1.11
N HIS A 181 1.75 4.41 0.28
CA HIS A 181 0.75 5.26 -0.39
C HIS A 181 -0.27 5.81 0.60
N ASP A 182 -0.73 4.99 1.56
CA ASP A 182 -1.63 5.45 2.61
C ASP A 182 -0.98 6.54 3.46
N ASP A 183 0.30 6.37 3.81
CA ASP A 183 1.05 7.36 4.58
C ASP A 183 1.22 8.68 3.82
N GLN A 184 1.43 8.65 2.50
CA GLN A 184 1.42 9.84 1.66
C GLN A 184 0.08 10.58 1.73
N LYS A 185 -1.05 9.86 1.65
CA LYS A 185 -2.39 10.45 1.78
C LYS A 185 -2.61 11.09 3.15
N VAL A 186 -2.19 10.40 4.22
CA VAL A 186 -2.32 10.92 5.59
C VAL A 186 -1.54 12.22 5.77
N VAL A 187 -0.29 12.26 5.30
CA VAL A 187 0.54 13.48 5.39
C VAL A 187 -0.03 14.60 4.53
N GLN A 188 -0.50 14.30 3.32
CA GLN A 188 -1.16 15.29 2.47
C GLN A 188 -2.39 15.89 3.15
N GLN A 189 -3.27 15.05 3.72
CA GLN A 189 -4.45 15.51 4.46
C GLN A 189 -4.08 16.36 5.69
N ALA A 190 -3.02 16.00 6.41
CA ALA A 190 -2.52 16.77 7.54
C ALA A 190 -2.00 18.16 7.09
N MET A 191 -1.28 18.22 5.97
CA MET A 191 -0.81 19.48 5.38
C MET A 191 -1.98 20.39 4.90
N GLU A 192 -3.03 19.81 4.31
CA GLU A 192 -4.23 20.52 3.91
C GLU A 192 -5.03 21.10 5.10
N ARG A 193 -4.85 20.52 6.32
CA ARG A 193 -5.47 20.96 7.57
C ARG A 193 -4.52 21.74 8.47
N ASP A 194 -3.61 22.48 7.89
CA ASP A 194 -2.46 23.13 8.54
C ASP A 194 -2.82 23.96 9.80
N PHE A 195 -3.97 24.64 9.82
CA PHE A 195 -4.38 25.43 10.98
C PHE A 195 -4.61 24.62 12.27
N ASN A 196 -4.79 23.32 12.22
CA ASN A 196 -4.92 22.45 13.39
C ASN A 196 -3.59 21.89 13.88
N ARG A 197 -2.50 22.04 13.13
CA ARG A 197 -1.15 21.50 13.38
C ARG A 197 -1.16 19.99 13.72
N GLU A 198 -2.07 19.26 13.13
CA GLU A 198 -2.10 17.79 13.23
C GLU A 198 -0.87 17.22 12.53
N ALA A 199 -0.21 16.24 13.17
CA ALA A 199 1.00 15.59 12.63
C ALA A 199 2.15 16.57 12.26
N ASP A 200 2.37 17.63 13.05
CA ASP A 200 3.40 18.66 12.82
C ASP A 200 4.84 18.11 12.74
N GLN A 201 5.07 16.89 13.23
CA GLN A 201 6.33 16.17 13.14
C GLN A 201 6.49 15.33 11.86
N GLU A 202 5.48 15.25 11.00
CA GLU A 202 5.53 14.51 9.74
C GLU A 202 5.79 15.44 8.56
N LEU A 203 6.63 15.02 7.62
CA LEU A 203 6.98 15.78 6.42
C LEU A 203 6.77 14.92 5.17
N GLY A 204 5.91 15.37 4.27
CA GLY A 204 5.76 14.80 2.92
C GLY A 204 6.49 15.65 1.89
N LEU A 205 7.44 15.04 1.19
CA LEU A 205 8.17 15.63 0.06
C LEU A 205 7.89 14.78 -1.17
N ILE A 206 6.90 15.18 -1.96
CA ILE A 206 6.35 14.36 -3.05
C ILE A 206 6.47 15.12 -4.36
N TRP A 207 7.28 14.59 -5.28
CA TRP A 207 7.43 15.06 -6.67
C TRP A 207 6.72 14.07 -7.59
N ALA A 208 5.52 14.42 -8.02
CA ALA A 208 4.67 13.59 -8.86
C ALA A 208 3.94 14.45 -9.89
N GLN A 209 3.39 13.85 -10.92
CA GLN A 209 2.40 14.50 -11.78
C GLN A 209 1.06 14.64 -11.06
N ASP A 210 0.22 15.56 -11.52
CA ASP A 210 -1.10 15.81 -10.93
C ASP A 210 -2.17 14.86 -11.50
N SER A 211 -1.99 14.39 -12.74
CA SER A 211 -2.96 13.53 -13.40
C SER A 211 -2.35 12.67 -14.51
N LEU A 212 -3.09 11.64 -14.94
CA LEU A 212 -2.73 10.79 -16.07
C LEU A 212 -2.66 11.55 -17.41
N ASP A 213 -3.42 12.63 -17.55
CA ASP A 213 -3.42 13.48 -18.76
C ASP A 213 -2.05 14.12 -19.01
N GLU A 214 -1.21 14.25 -18.00
CA GLU A 214 0.15 14.78 -18.10
C GLU A 214 1.15 13.77 -18.70
N THR A 215 0.75 12.53 -18.96
CA THR A 215 1.57 11.52 -19.65
C THR A 215 2.12 12.02 -20.98
N PHE A 216 1.35 12.85 -21.69
CA PHE A 216 1.68 13.39 -23.01
C PHE A 216 2.07 14.88 -22.99
N LYS A 217 2.15 15.50 -21.81
CA LYS A 217 2.50 16.92 -21.62
C LYS A 217 3.92 17.02 -21.08
N GLU A 218 4.92 16.93 -21.98
CA GLU A 218 6.35 16.86 -21.64
C GLU A 218 6.83 18.05 -20.81
N GLU A 219 6.24 19.23 -21.00
CA GLU A 219 6.52 20.44 -20.22
C GLU A 219 6.21 20.28 -18.73
N THR A 220 5.31 19.35 -18.37
CA THR A 220 4.94 19.09 -16.97
C THR A 220 5.86 18.06 -16.29
N TRP A 221 6.64 17.27 -17.05
CA TRP A 221 7.42 16.16 -16.51
C TRP A 221 8.48 16.56 -15.48
N VAL A 222 8.88 17.83 -15.46
CA VAL A 222 9.76 18.37 -14.43
C VAL A 222 9.17 18.25 -13.02
N LYS A 223 7.84 18.16 -12.87
CA LYS A 223 7.16 17.98 -11.56
C LYS A 223 7.61 16.70 -10.87
N SER A 224 7.71 15.59 -11.59
CA SER A 224 8.16 14.30 -11.08
C SER A 224 9.65 14.04 -11.34
N ASN A 225 10.26 14.75 -12.29
CA ASN A 225 11.65 14.58 -12.70
C ASN A 225 12.44 15.88 -12.54
N PRO A 226 12.72 16.31 -11.29
CA PRO A 226 13.40 17.59 -11.05
C PRO A 226 14.82 17.68 -11.61
N LEU A 227 15.46 16.57 -12.00
CA LEU A 227 16.73 16.59 -12.73
C LEU A 227 16.62 17.20 -14.14
N LEU A 228 15.41 17.34 -14.69
CA LEU A 228 15.19 18.07 -15.95
C LEU A 228 15.55 19.56 -15.86
N ASP A 229 15.74 20.11 -14.67
CA ASP A 229 16.25 21.46 -14.46
C ASP A 229 17.78 21.57 -14.66
N LEU A 230 18.50 20.46 -14.85
CA LEU A 230 19.91 20.44 -15.24
C LEU A 230 20.03 20.83 -16.71
N LYS A 231 20.41 22.09 -16.99
CA LYS A 231 20.48 22.65 -18.37
C LYS A 231 21.33 21.81 -19.31
N ASP A 232 22.48 21.33 -18.82
CA ASP A 232 23.45 20.59 -19.63
C ASP A 232 23.01 19.14 -19.94
N GLN A 233 22.05 18.60 -19.24
CA GLN A 233 21.59 17.23 -19.40
C GLN A 233 20.09 17.13 -19.74
N ARG A 234 19.38 18.25 -19.77
CA ARG A 234 17.95 18.30 -19.99
C ARG A 234 17.51 17.51 -21.23
N ASP A 235 18.15 17.78 -22.37
CA ASP A 235 17.75 17.16 -23.63
C ASP A 235 17.99 15.65 -23.64
N VAL A 236 19.08 15.18 -23.02
CA VAL A 236 19.38 13.76 -22.89
C VAL A 236 18.35 13.06 -22.01
N LEU A 237 18.05 13.66 -20.86
CA LEU A 237 17.05 13.12 -19.93
C LEU A 237 15.64 13.12 -20.54
N LEU A 238 15.27 14.20 -21.22
CA LEU A 238 13.96 14.33 -21.85
C LEU A 238 13.79 13.31 -22.99
N ASN A 239 14.82 13.14 -23.84
CA ASN A 239 14.79 12.12 -24.90
C ASN A 239 14.68 10.71 -24.30
N GLY A 240 15.42 10.40 -23.23
CA GLY A 240 15.30 9.12 -22.55
C GLY A 240 13.90 8.84 -21.99
N LEU A 241 13.22 9.87 -21.47
CA LEU A 241 11.83 9.76 -21.01
C LEU A 241 10.85 9.55 -22.18
N ARG A 242 11.05 10.24 -23.30
CA ARG A 242 10.26 10.05 -24.56
C ARG A 242 10.39 8.62 -25.06
N ASP A 243 11.62 8.15 -25.22
CA ASP A 243 11.91 6.80 -25.71
C ASP A 243 11.26 5.74 -24.81
N LYS A 244 11.32 5.94 -23.49
CA LYS A 244 10.68 5.04 -22.51
C LYS A 244 9.15 5.05 -22.65
N ARG A 245 8.52 6.23 -22.71
CA ARG A 245 7.07 6.37 -22.92
C ARG A 245 6.62 5.67 -24.20
N ASP A 246 7.31 5.95 -25.30
CA ASP A 246 6.92 5.44 -26.63
C ASP A 246 7.11 3.93 -26.70
N SER A 247 8.19 3.41 -26.10
CA SER A 247 8.41 1.96 -25.97
C SER A 247 7.33 1.28 -25.15
N ASP A 248 6.93 1.87 -24.01
CA ASP A 248 5.88 1.33 -23.14
C ASP A 248 4.50 1.40 -23.81
N MET A 249 4.24 2.45 -24.59
CA MET A 249 3.02 2.53 -25.39
C MET A 249 2.94 1.42 -26.44
N LEU A 250 4.02 1.16 -27.15
CA LEU A 250 4.08 0.07 -28.14
C LEU A 250 3.91 -1.30 -27.49
N ALA A 251 4.43 -1.47 -26.27
CA ALA A 251 4.29 -2.70 -25.50
C ALA A 251 2.92 -2.85 -24.80
N GLY A 252 2.08 -1.80 -24.77
CA GLY A 252 0.83 -1.78 -24.01
C GLY A 252 1.03 -1.69 -22.50
N THR A 253 2.16 -1.17 -22.05
CA THR A 253 2.58 -1.05 -20.63
C THR A 253 2.83 0.40 -20.24
N VAL A 254 2.08 1.35 -20.81
CA VAL A 254 2.25 2.80 -20.53
C VAL A 254 2.07 3.16 -19.06
N ASP A 255 1.33 2.37 -18.32
CA ASP A 255 1.16 2.42 -16.88
C ASP A 255 2.49 2.25 -16.12
N ASP A 256 3.45 1.48 -16.64
CA ASP A 256 4.81 1.41 -16.09
C ASP A 256 5.54 2.76 -16.17
N PHE A 257 5.42 3.49 -17.28
CA PHE A 257 5.94 4.83 -17.42
C PHE A 257 5.27 5.83 -16.47
N GLN A 258 3.94 5.80 -16.41
CA GLN A 258 3.15 6.65 -15.53
C GLN A 258 3.50 6.45 -14.05
N ASN A 259 3.65 5.20 -13.65
CA ASN A 259 3.98 4.83 -12.30
C ASN A 259 5.44 5.19 -11.93
N LYS A 260 6.41 4.70 -12.71
CA LYS A 260 7.84 4.79 -12.37
C LYS A 260 8.51 6.10 -12.77
N ASN A 261 8.11 6.70 -13.89
CA ASN A 261 8.74 7.89 -14.44
C ASN A 261 7.93 9.18 -14.18
N LEU A 262 6.62 9.05 -13.95
CA LEU A 262 5.76 10.16 -13.56
C LEU A 262 5.37 10.15 -12.08
N ASN A 263 5.78 9.11 -11.34
CA ASN A 263 5.53 8.93 -9.91
C ASN A 263 4.04 8.98 -9.55
N LEU A 264 3.19 8.47 -10.44
CA LEU A 264 1.74 8.42 -10.24
C LEU A 264 1.34 7.08 -9.63
N TRP A 265 0.56 7.11 -8.55
CA TRP A 265 -0.16 5.95 -8.08
C TRP A 265 -1.36 5.74 -8.98
N LEU A 266 -1.39 4.59 -9.64
CA LEU A 266 -2.51 4.23 -10.51
C LEU A 266 -3.64 3.67 -9.64
N GLN A 267 -4.88 3.96 -10.01
CA GLN A 267 -6.04 3.46 -9.25
C GLN A 267 -6.24 1.96 -9.44
N GLU A 268 -5.67 1.40 -10.50
CA GLU A 268 -5.71 -0.03 -10.81
C GLU A 268 -4.29 -0.60 -10.80
N ALA A 269 -4.07 -1.67 -10.05
CA ALA A 269 -2.86 -2.46 -10.20
C ALA A 269 -2.84 -3.06 -11.61
N THR A 270 -1.70 -3.01 -12.29
CA THR A 270 -1.49 -3.58 -13.65
C THR A 270 -1.88 -5.06 -13.76
N ASN A 271 -1.96 -5.75 -12.61
CA ASN A 271 -2.40 -7.12 -12.46
C ASN A 271 -3.78 -7.25 -11.78
N SER A 272 -4.59 -6.20 -11.81
CA SER A 272 -5.94 -6.28 -11.28
C SER A 272 -6.73 -7.36 -12.02
N TYR A 273 -7.43 -8.22 -11.27
CA TYR A 273 -8.27 -9.27 -11.82
C TYR A 273 -9.36 -8.70 -12.73
N LEU A 274 -9.96 -7.57 -12.34
CA LEU A 274 -10.93 -6.80 -13.11
C LEU A 274 -10.50 -5.34 -13.17
N LYS A 275 -10.72 -4.66 -14.29
CA LYS A 275 -10.55 -3.22 -14.40
C LYS A 275 -11.71 -2.49 -13.71
N LEU A 276 -11.42 -1.41 -13.02
CA LEU A 276 -12.44 -0.59 -12.38
C LEU A 276 -13.48 -0.09 -13.37
N SER A 277 -13.06 0.28 -14.60
CA SER A 277 -13.94 0.69 -15.68
C SER A 277 -14.94 -0.39 -16.10
N ASP A 278 -14.55 -1.67 -16.07
CA ASP A 278 -15.44 -2.78 -16.38
C ASP A 278 -16.47 -3.03 -15.26
N ILE A 279 -16.03 -2.86 -14.00
CA ILE A 279 -16.89 -2.95 -12.81
C ILE A 279 -17.91 -1.80 -12.80
N GLU A 280 -17.47 -0.57 -13.06
CA GLU A 280 -18.35 0.61 -13.12
C GLU A 280 -19.35 0.55 -14.26
N ARG A 281 -18.92 0.07 -15.43
CA ARG A 281 -19.82 -0.15 -16.58
C ARG A 281 -20.94 -1.15 -16.29
N ALA A 282 -20.69 -2.11 -15.39
CA ALA A 282 -21.68 -3.12 -15.01
C ALA A 282 -22.75 -2.59 -14.04
N ILE A 283 -22.60 -1.39 -13.48
CA ILE A 283 -23.54 -0.83 -12.50
C ILE A 283 -24.84 -0.42 -13.18
N ILE A 284 -25.95 -0.95 -12.66
CA ILE A 284 -27.31 -0.58 -13.06
C ILE A 284 -28.10 -0.09 -11.83
N PRO A 285 -29.11 0.77 -12.03
CA PRO A 285 -29.84 1.38 -10.92
C PRO A 285 -30.74 0.39 -10.16
N SER A 286 -31.25 -0.64 -10.84
CA SER A 286 -32.14 -1.65 -10.26
C SER A 286 -32.22 -2.89 -11.15
N PHE A 287 -32.53 -4.04 -10.54
CA PHE A 287 -32.80 -5.29 -11.22
C PHE A 287 -33.95 -6.01 -10.50
N ASP A 288 -34.94 -6.51 -11.24
CA ASP A 288 -36.04 -7.29 -10.65
C ASP A 288 -35.65 -8.75 -10.53
N ILE A 289 -35.45 -9.22 -9.29
CA ILE A 289 -35.01 -10.59 -8.99
C ILE A 289 -36.18 -11.55 -8.75
N ARG A 290 -37.41 -11.07 -8.62
CA ARG A 290 -38.54 -11.88 -8.17
C ARG A 290 -38.84 -13.02 -9.12
N GLY A 291 -39.01 -14.22 -8.57
CA GLY A 291 -39.37 -15.44 -9.31
C GLY A 291 -38.29 -15.93 -10.26
N ARG A 292 -37.03 -15.45 -10.11
CA ARG A 292 -35.92 -15.86 -10.99
C ARG A 292 -35.20 -17.09 -10.50
N ASP A 293 -34.60 -17.77 -11.46
CA ASP A 293 -33.58 -18.77 -11.18
C ASP A 293 -32.33 -18.09 -10.64
N VAL A 294 -31.72 -18.69 -9.59
CA VAL A 294 -30.53 -18.15 -8.93
C VAL A 294 -29.49 -19.23 -8.62
N TYR A 295 -28.23 -18.90 -8.88
CA TYR A 295 -27.07 -19.64 -8.38
C TYR A 295 -26.57 -18.91 -7.15
N ILE A 296 -26.35 -19.63 -6.04
CA ILE A 296 -25.90 -19.05 -4.78
C ILE A 296 -24.47 -19.54 -4.49
N GLY A 297 -23.58 -18.62 -4.11
CA GLY A 297 -22.26 -18.91 -3.57
C GLY A 297 -22.17 -18.46 -2.12
N PHE A 298 -21.70 -19.30 -1.23
CA PHE A 298 -21.60 -19.02 0.20
C PHE A 298 -20.17 -19.19 0.69
N ASP A 299 -19.58 -18.09 1.15
CA ASP A 299 -18.27 -18.04 1.79
C ASP A 299 -18.43 -17.66 3.27
N TYR A 300 -17.92 -18.52 4.14
CA TYR A 300 -18.13 -18.40 5.59
C TYR A 300 -16.85 -18.08 6.33
N SER A 301 -16.89 -17.02 7.13
CA SER A 301 -15.84 -16.69 8.11
C SER A 301 -16.47 -16.36 9.46
N MET A 302 -15.98 -16.97 10.53
CA MET A 302 -16.54 -16.75 11.89
C MET A 302 -15.98 -15.49 12.57
N PHE A 303 -14.70 -15.15 12.37
CA PHE A 303 -13.99 -14.24 13.27
C PHE A 303 -13.56 -12.90 12.65
N SER A 304 -12.99 -12.90 11.47
CA SER A 304 -12.29 -11.72 10.95
C SER A 304 -12.82 -11.18 9.66
N ASP A 305 -13.10 -12.08 8.72
CA ASP A 305 -13.57 -11.70 7.40
C ASP A 305 -15.11 -11.72 7.37
N ASN A 306 -15.69 -11.02 6.43
CA ASN A 306 -17.13 -11.01 6.30
C ASN A 306 -17.60 -12.38 5.82
N THR A 307 -18.69 -12.91 6.38
CA THR A 307 -19.42 -14.01 5.73
C THR A 307 -20.22 -13.44 4.58
N ALA A 308 -20.03 -13.97 3.38
CA ALA A 308 -20.63 -13.43 2.17
C ALA A 308 -21.52 -14.45 1.46
N ILE A 309 -22.65 -13.98 0.94
CA ILE A 309 -23.52 -14.73 0.06
C ILE A 309 -23.57 -13.99 -1.27
N ALA A 310 -23.17 -14.65 -2.34
CA ALA A 310 -23.30 -14.16 -3.71
C ALA A 310 -24.52 -14.76 -4.41
N PHE A 311 -25.24 -13.96 -5.14
CA PHE A 311 -26.41 -14.34 -5.93
C PHE A 311 -26.13 -14.04 -7.40
N VAL A 312 -26.25 -15.03 -8.26
CA VAL A 312 -26.06 -14.89 -9.70
C VAL A 312 -27.34 -15.26 -10.43
N TYR A 313 -27.92 -14.29 -11.11
CA TYR A 313 -29.16 -14.42 -11.83
C TYR A 313 -28.90 -14.45 -13.34
N PRO A 314 -29.09 -15.60 -14.03
CA PRO A 314 -29.03 -15.65 -15.46
C PRO A 314 -30.27 -14.99 -16.08
N TYR A 315 -30.09 -14.19 -17.14
CA TYR A 315 -31.18 -13.60 -17.86
C TYR A 315 -30.82 -13.36 -19.34
N GLN A 316 -31.79 -13.09 -20.18
CA GLN A 316 -31.58 -12.68 -21.56
C GLN A 316 -31.92 -11.19 -21.70
N ASP A 317 -31.07 -10.46 -22.43
CA ASP A 317 -31.39 -9.10 -22.83
C ASP A 317 -32.45 -9.00 -23.91
N GLU A 318 -32.85 -7.80 -24.30
CA GLU A 318 -33.87 -7.55 -25.34
C GLU A 318 -33.51 -8.17 -26.68
N ASN A 319 -32.24 -8.46 -26.93
CA ASN A 319 -31.73 -9.07 -28.15
C ASN A 319 -31.60 -10.60 -28.05
N GLY A 320 -31.95 -11.19 -26.90
CA GLY A 320 -31.82 -12.62 -26.62
C GLY A 320 -30.41 -13.06 -26.22
N ASN A 321 -29.49 -12.14 -25.95
CA ASN A 321 -28.13 -12.49 -25.48
C ASN A 321 -28.14 -12.88 -24.02
N GLN A 322 -27.39 -13.93 -23.68
CA GLN A 322 -27.22 -14.35 -22.30
C GLN A 322 -26.46 -13.31 -21.50
N LYS A 323 -27.03 -12.88 -20.39
CA LYS A 323 -26.49 -11.94 -19.41
C LYS A 323 -26.56 -12.53 -18.01
N TRP A 324 -25.78 -11.91 -17.09
CA TRP A 324 -25.68 -12.32 -15.70
C TRP A 324 -25.84 -11.09 -14.81
N HIS A 325 -26.78 -11.13 -13.88
CA HIS A 325 -26.86 -10.12 -12.80
C HIS A 325 -26.28 -10.69 -11.53
N ILE A 326 -25.40 -9.92 -10.87
CA ILE A 326 -24.72 -10.38 -9.66
C ILE A 326 -25.07 -9.43 -8.52
N GLU A 327 -25.50 -9.99 -7.40
CA GLU A 327 -25.68 -9.31 -6.13
C GLU A 327 -24.93 -10.04 -5.05
N GLN A 328 -24.69 -9.36 -3.92
CA GLN A 328 -24.14 -9.96 -2.72
C GLN A 328 -24.89 -9.49 -1.48
N HIS A 329 -24.79 -10.27 -0.39
CA HIS A 329 -25.10 -9.82 0.95
C HIS A 329 -24.03 -10.32 1.91
N SER A 330 -23.48 -9.42 2.70
CA SER A 330 -22.40 -9.72 3.64
C SER A 330 -22.88 -9.59 5.08
N PHE A 331 -22.45 -10.52 5.94
CA PHE A 331 -22.59 -10.43 7.39
C PHE A 331 -21.26 -9.97 7.97
N ILE A 332 -21.32 -8.89 8.75
CA ILE A 332 -20.12 -8.15 9.19
C ILE A 332 -19.80 -8.49 10.64
N PRO A 333 -18.72 -9.26 10.91
CA PRO A 333 -18.22 -9.45 12.27
C PRO A 333 -17.38 -8.25 12.71
N TRP A 334 -17.27 -8.01 14.01
CA TRP A 334 -16.43 -6.93 14.55
C TRP A 334 -15.62 -7.37 15.79
N GLU A 335 -15.61 -8.66 16.12
CA GLU A 335 -14.91 -9.19 17.31
C GLU A 335 -13.44 -8.79 17.33
N LYS A 336 -12.68 -9.05 16.25
CA LYS A 336 -11.26 -8.72 16.18
C LYS A 336 -10.97 -7.22 16.20
N ALA A 337 -11.86 -6.42 15.66
CA ALA A 337 -11.73 -4.98 15.67
C ALA A 337 -12.16 -4.35 17.01
N GLY A 338 -12.87 -5.11 17.85
CA GLY A 338 -13.40 -4.67 19.14
C GLY A 338 -14.67 -3.83 19.06
N SER A 339 -15.03 -3.29 17.90
CA SER A 339 -16.30 -2.59 17.63
C SER A 339 -16.53 -2.43 16.13
N ILE A 340 -17.81 -2.18 15.75
CA ILE A 340 -18.15 -1.91 14.35
C ILE A 340 -17.48 -0.61 13.84
N GLN A 341 -17.33 0.41 14.68
CA GLN A 341 -16.64 1.66 14.31
C GLN A 341 -15.15 1.42 14.00
N ALA A 342 -14.50 0.55 14.78
CA ALA A 342 -13.11 0.18 14.54
C ALA A 342 -12.97 -0.64 13.25
N LYS A 343 -13.91 -1.55 12.97
CA LYS A 343 -13.97 -2.33 11.73
C LYS A 343 -14.16 -1.42 10.51
N GLU A 344 -15.08 -0.47 10.56
CA GLU A 344 -15.30 0.53 9.52
C GLU A 344 -14.04 1.35 9.23
N LYS A 345 -13.34 1.76 10.29
CA LYS A 345 -12.07 2.51 10.14
C LYS A 345 -10.96 1.64 9.54
N GLN A 346 -10.89 0.37 9.90
CA GLN A 346 -9.90 -0.57 9.43
C GLN A 346 -10.10 -0.88 7.94
N ASP A 347 -11.34 -1.12 7.53
CA ASP A 347 -11.67 -1.54 6.17
C ASP A 347 -11.92 -0.35 5.22
N GLY A 348 -12.09 0.87 5.76
CA GLY A 348 -12.43 2.06 4.99
C GLY A 348 -13.87 2.05 4.44
N ILE A 349 -14.76 1.24 5.00
CA ILE A 349 -16.13 1.02 4.53
C ILE A 349 -17.13 1.42 5.63
N ASP A 350 -18.14 2.23 5.29
CA ASP A 350 -19.24 2.60 6.20
C ASP A 350 -20.32 1.50 6.20
N TYR A 351 -20.08 0.45 6.96
CA TYR A 351 -21.00 -0.71 7.06
C TYR A 351 -22.37 -0.34 7.60
N ARG A 352 -22.46 0.61 8.54
CA ARG A 352 -23.75 1.06 9.09
C ARG A 352 -24.60 1.75 8.04
N LYS A 353 -24.01 2.51 7.12
CA LYS A 353 -24.69 3.12 5.99
C LYS A 353 -25.11 2.09 4.95
N LEU A 354 -24.25 1.11 4.66
CA LEU A 354 -24.55 0.05 3.69
C LEU A 354 -25.58 -0.94 4.21
N ALA A 355 -25.60 -1.22 5.52
CA ALA A 355 -26.64 -2.01 6.16
C ALA A 355 -28.04 -1.36 6.04
N LYS A 356 -28.12 -0.03 6.18
CA LYS A 356 -29.38 0.71 5.94
C LYS A 356 -29.86 0.65 4.49
N LYS A 357 -28.95 0.43 3.54
CA LYS A 357 -29.26 0.20 2.12
C LYS A 357 -29.60 -1.26 1.78
N GLY A 358 -29.43 -2.19 2.73
CA GLY A 358 -29.69 -3.61 2.53
C GLY A 358 -28.53 -4.43 1.98
N TYR A 359 -27.33 -3.86 1.77
CA TYR A 359 -26.18 -4.57 1.21
C TYR A 359 -25.45 -5.47 2.20
N CYS A 360 -25.65 -5.26 3.49
CA CYS A 360 -25.04 -6.09 4.53
C CYS A 360 -25.88 -6.13 5.79
N THR A 361 -25.57 -7.08 6.65
CA THR A 361 -26.11 -7.19 8.00
C THR A 361 -24.96 -7.18 9.01
N ILE A 362 -24.95 -6.24 9.95
CA ILE A 362 -24.01 -6.26 11.05
C ILE A 362 -24.46 -7.35 12.03
N THR A 363 -23.50 -8.18 12.47
CA THR A 363 -23.85 -9.30 13.35
C THR A 363 -24.57 -8.87 14.61
N SER A 364 -25.58 -9.64 15.00
CA SER A 364 -26.32 -9.47 16.26
C SER A 364 -25.64 -10.14 17.46
N HIS A 365 -24.53 -10.86 17.24
CA HIS A 365 -23.83 -11.56 18.31
C HIS A 365 -23.19 -10.57 19.29
N PRO A 366 -23.39 -10.71 20.62
CA PRO A 366 -22.91 -9.73 21.62
C PRO A 366 -21.40 -9.51 21.63
N GLN A 367 -20.62 -10.51 21.18
CA GLN A 367 -19.16 -10.45 21.10
C GLN A 367 -18.67 -10.11 19.66
N GLY A 368 -19.56 -9.81 18.72
CA GLY A 368 -19.19 -9.46 17.37
C GLY A 368 -18.78 -10.62 16.46
N LEU A 369 -19.05 -11.85 16.84
CA LEU A 369 -18.87 -13.04 16.01
C LEU A 369 -20.01 -13.15 14.99
N ILE A 370 -19.83 -13.92 13.92
CA ILE A 370 -20.95 -14.26 13.04
C ILE A 370 -21.97 -15.12 13.80
N ASN A 371 -23.24 -14.82 13.60
CA ASN A 371 -24.37 -15.56 14.14
C ASN A 371 -24.98 -16.43 13.04
N ASP A 372 -24.76 -17.75 13.12
CA ASP A 372 -25.23 -18.72 12.13
C ASP A 372 -26.74 -18.69 11.95
N ASP A 373 -27.51 -18.56 13.03
CA ASP A 373 -28.96 -18.49 12.97
C ASP A 373 -29.45 -17.22 12.25
N GLN A 374 -28.73 -16.10 12.42
CA GLN A 374 -29.01 -14.86 11.72
C GLN A 374 -28.77 -15.01 10.21
N VAL A 375 -27.64 -15.64 9.81
CA VAL A 375 -27.30 -15.91 8.41
C VAL A 375 -28.34 -16.82 7.77
N TYR A 376 -28.67 -17.93 8.44
CA TYR A 376 -29.64 -18.91 7.99
C TYR A 376 -31.03 -18.29 7.80
N SER A 377 -31.54 -17.62 8.83
CA SER A 377 -32.87 -17.00 8.77
C SER A 377 -32.97 -15.91 7.71
N TRP A 378 -31.93 -15.09 7.58
CA TRP A 378 -31.88 -14.04 6.55
C TRP A 378 -31.96 -14.64 5.15
N LEU A 379 -31.15 -15.68 4.87
CA LEU A 379 -31.11 -16.30 3.54
C LEU A 379 -32.45 -16.95 3.18
N LEU A 380 -33.06 -17.68 4.11
CA LEU A 380 -34.38 -18.30 3.84
C LEU A 380 -35.44 -17.25 3.57
N ASN A 381 -35.52 -16.20 4.39
CA ASN A 381 -36.48 -15.12 4.18
C ASN A 381 -36.24 -14.42 2.84
N TYR A 382 -34.96 -14.18 2.46
CA TYR A 382 -34.63 -13.54 1.19
C TYR A 382 -35.07 -14.38 -0.01
N VAL A 383 -34.84 -15.69 0.02
CA VAL A 383 -35.27 -16.61 -1.04
C VAL A 383 -36.80 -16.69 -1.12
N GLU A 384 -37.48 -16.78 0.03
CA GLU A 384 -38.94 -16.89 0.10
C GLU A 384 -39.66 -15.60 -0.32
N GLU A 385 -39.27 -14.46 0.24
CA GLU A 385 -39.84 -13.13 -0.05
C GLU A 385 -39.72 -12.75 -1.54
N ASN A 386 -38.62 -13.16 -2.18
CA ASN A 386 -38.40 -12.94 -3.59
C ASN A 386 -38.85 -14.11 -4.48
N SER A 387 -39.41 -15.18 -3.91
CA SER A 387 -39.83 -16.38 -4.63
C SER A 387 -38.75 -16.93 -5.55
N LEU A 388 -37.49 -16.98 -5.12
CA LEU A 388 -36.36 -17.39 -5.92
C LEU A 388 -36.32 -18.91 -6.11
N HIS A 389 -35.93 -19.34 -7.31
CA HIS A 389 -35.71 -20.76 -7.64
C HIS A 389 -34.23 -21.04 -7.51
N VAL A 390 -33.76 -21.66 -6.41
CA VAL A 390 -32.38 -22.00 -6.20
C VAL A 390 -31.94 -23.16 -7.07
N ILE A 391 -31.18 -22.89 -8.14
CA ILE A 391 -30.74 -23.91 -9.11
C ILE A 391 -29.44 -24.59 -8.60
N PHE A 392 -28.63 -23.87 -7.85
CA PHE A 392 -27.37 -24.37 -7.33
C PHE A 392 -26.96 -23.56 -6.09
N PHE A 393 -26.43 -24.25 -5.09
CA PHE A 393 -25.89 -23.63 -3.90
C PHE A 393 -24.48 -24.17 -3.62
N GLY A 394 -23.45 -23.40 -3.99
CA GLY A 394 -22.06 -23.75 -3.74
C GLY A 394 -21.56 -23.15 -2.41
N TYR A 395 -20.86 -23.94 -1.61
CA TYR A 395 -20.25 -23.46 -0.36
C TYR A 395 -18.82 -23.98 -0.21
N ASP A 396 -17.98 -23.28 0.58
CA ASP A 396 -16.62 -23.72 0.85
C ASP A 396 -16.65 -25.06 1.63
N ALA A 397 -15.95 -26.07 1.10
CA ALA A 397 -15.85 -27.40 1.67
C ALA A 397 -15.27 -27.41 3.10
N TRP A 398 -14.50 -26.39 3.48
CA TRP A 398 -13.90 -26.25 4.82
C TRP A 398 -14.79 -25.51 5.81
N GLY A 399 -15.82 -24.81 5.32
CA GLY A 399 -16.72 -23.96 6.11
C GLY A 399 -18.05 -24.62 6.45
N ALA A 400 -18.16 -25.95 6.53
CA ALA A 400 -19.42 -26.65 6.86
C ALA A 400 -19.93 -26.26 8.23
N THR A 401 -20.77 -25.23 8.28
CA THR A 401 -21.34 -24.61 9.48
C THR A 401 -22.66 -25.27 9.87
N ASN A 402 -23.18 -24.89 11.06
CA ASN A 402 -24.53 -25.26 11.43
C ASN A 402 -25.58 -24.73 10.44
N ALA A 403 -25.33 -23.56 9.83
CA ALA A 403 -26.23 -22.99 8.81
C ALA A 403 -26.36 -23.93 7.59
N ILE A 404 -25.22 -24.46 7.07
CA ILE A 404 -25.26 -25.42 5.94
C ILE A 404 -25.99 -26.70 6.32
N LYS A 405 -25.74 -27.26 7.52
CA LYS A 405 -26.45 -28.45 7.99
C LYS A 405 -27.95 -28.22 8.13
N GLN A 406 -28.35 -27.07 8.63
CA GLN A 406 -29.77 -26.72 8.74
C GLN A 406 -30.42 -26.54 7.36
N MET A 407 -29.68 -25.96 6.38
CA MET A 407 -30.15 -25.83 5.00
C MET A 407 -30.33 -27.21 4.36
N ASP A 408 -29.39 -28.12 4.52
CA ASP A 408 -29.46 -29.49 3.98
C ASP A 408 -30.70 -30.26 4.49
N ILE A 409 -31.01 -30.08 5.79
CA ILE A 409 -32.14 -30.76 6.43
C ILE A 409 -33.48 -30.12 6.10
N ASN A 410 -33.55 -28.79 6.04
CA ASN A 410 -34.79 -28.02 6.05
C ASN A 410 -35.16 -27.43 4.68
N THR A 411 -34.27 -27.45 3.70
CA THR A 411 -34.52 -26.91 2.37
C THR A 411 -34.29 -27.99 1.30
N GLY A 412 -34.88 -27.81 0.15
CA GLY A 412 -34.59 -28.64 -1.02
C GLY A 412 -33.50 -28.07 -1.91
N PHE A 413 -32.61 -27.22 -1.37
CA PHE A 413 -31.56 -26.60 -2.18
C PHE A 413 -30.54 -27.63 -2.66
N PRO A 414 -30.08 -27.57 -3.91
CA PRO A 414 -29.03 -28.42 -4.43
C PRO A 414 -27.65 -27.93 -3.91
N LEU A 415 -27.30 -28.36 -2.69
CA LEU A 415 -26.08 -27.98 -1.98
C LEU A 415 -24.88 -28.75 -2.51
N GLU A 416 -23.80 -28.06 -2.84
CA GLU A 416 -22.54 -28.66 -3.28
C GLU A 416 -21.33 -28.01 -2.63
N ALA A 417 -20.45 -28.82 -2.05
CA ALA A 417 -19.20 -28.36 -1.45
C ALA A 417 -18.14 -28.08 -2.51
N ILE A 418 -17.71 -26.84 -2.61
CA ILE A 418 -16.71 -26.39 -3.57
C ILE A 418 -15.33 -26.38 -2.91
N ARG A 419 -14.35 -27.04 -3.50
CA ARG A 419 -12.97 -27.02 -3.02
C ARG A 419 -12.28 -25.81 -3.61
N GLN A 420 -11.67 -24.98 -2.75
CA GLN A 420 -10.93 -23.78 -3.17
C GLN A 420 -9.52 -24.09 -3.70
N ARG A 421 -9.43 -24.99 -4.67
CA ARG A 421 -8.18 -25.33 -5.36
C ARG A 421 -8.06 -24.58 -6.67
N THR A 422 -6.84 -24.19 -7.03
CA THR A 422 -6.56 -23.50 -8.30
C THR A 422 -7.11 -24.27 -9.52
N SER A 423 -7.05 -25.61 -9.49
CA SER A 423 -7.58 -26.47 -10.56
C SER A 423 -9.10 -26.37 -10.72
N GLU A 424 -9.83 -26.15 -9.64
CA GLU A 424 -11.30 -26.08 -9.63
C GLU A 424 -11.80 -24.65 -9.88
N LEU A 425 -11.12 -23.64 -9.34
CA LEU A 425 -11.52 -22.25 -9.44
C LEU A 425 -11.04 -21.53 -10.72
N LYS A 426 -10.06 -22.09 -11.44
CA LYS A 426 -9.44 -21.44 -12.61
C LYS A 426 -10.44 -21.05 -13.69
N ASP A 427 -11.32 -21.97 -14.08
CA ASP A 427 -12.27 -21.73 -15.18
C ASP A 427 -13.43 -20.83 -14.75
N PRO A 428 -14.07 -21.01 -13.57
CA PRO A 428 -15.04 -20.05 -13.04
C PRO A 428 -14.50 -18.63 -12.91
N THR A 429 -13.26 -18.48 -12.43
CA THR A 429 -12.60 -17.18 -12.28
C THR A 429 -12.41 -16.51 -13.65
N LYS A 430 -11.93 -17.24 -14.65
CA LYS A 430 -11.79 -16.72 -16.02
C LYS A 430 -13.13 -16.36 -16.64
N PHE A 431 -14.16 -17.16 -16.39
CA PHE A 431 -15.50 -16.91 -16.88
C PHE A 431 -16.06 -15.60 -16.29
N LEU A 432 -15.91 -15.39 -14.97
CA LEU A 432 -16.32 -14.16 -14.32
C LEU A 432 -15.60 -12.94 -14.92
N GLN A 433 -14.29 -13.02 -15.12
CA GLN A 433 -13.53 -11.96 -15.77
C GLN A 433 -14.06 -11.66 -17.18
N LYS A 434 -14.30 -12.70 -17.97
CA LYS A 434 -14.80 -12.57 -19.34
C LYS A 434 -16.14 -11.84 -19.41
N ILE A 435 -17.11 -12.18 -18.56
CA ILE A 435 -18.44 -11.55 -18.61
C ILE A 435 -18.41 -10.08 -18.22
N PHE A 436 -17.48 -9.64 -17.34
CA PHE A 436 -17.26 -8.22 -17.04
C PHE A 436 -16.64 -7.49 -18.24
N VAL A 437 -15.57 -8.03 -18.81
CA VAL A 437 -14.86 -7.43 -19.96
C VAL A 437 -15.78 -7.29 -21.18
N GLU A 438 -16.59 -8.32 -21.46
CA GLU A 438 -17.52 -8.33 -22.58
C GLU A 438 -18.81 -7.51 -22.32
N GLY A 439 -19.01 -6.96 -21.12
CA GLY A 439 -20.24 -6.25 -20.76
C GLY A 439 -21.47 -7.13 -20.66
N ASN A 440 -21.27 -8.42 -20.36
CA ASN A 440 -22.34 -9.42 -20.19
C ASN A 440 -22.74 -9.59 -18.72
N CYS A 441 -22.22 -8.72 -17.83
CA CYS A 441 -22.53 -8.71 -16.41
C CYS A 441 -23.19 -7.38 -16.01
N SER A 442 -24.13 -7.43 -15.06
CA SER A 442 -24.69 -6.26 -14.38
C SER A 442 -24.67 -6.45 -12.86
N ARG A 443 -24.61 -5.34 -12.12
CA ARG A 443 -24.62 -5.30 -10.65
C ARG A 443 -25.27 -4.01 -10.15
N LEU A 444 -25.61 -3.97 -8.86
CA LEU A 444 -25.99 -2.72 -8.19
C LEU A 444 -24.76 -1.93 -7.75
N ASP A 445 -24.91 -0.64 -7.38
CA ASP A 445 -23.84 0.18 -6.81
C ASP A 445 -23.61 -0.19 -5.32
N ASP A 446 -23.15 -1.41 -5.13
CA ASP A 446 -22.74 -1.94 -3.83
C ASP A 446 -21.23 -1.79 -3.66
N LYS A 447 -20.80 -1.16 -2.58
CA LYS A 447 -19.38 -0.88 -2.27
C LYS A 447 -18.70 -2.00 -1.47
N ILE A 448 -19.43 -3.05 -1.10
CA ILE A 448 -18.87 -4.25 -0.44
C ILE A 448 -18.43 -5.30 -1.48
N MET A 449 -19.14 -5.34 -2.62
CA MET A 449 -18.90 -6.26 -3.71
C MET A 449 -17.62 -5.97 -4.50
#